data_1f67fc0db7e869e22c81a1faac88c5c3
#
_entry.id   1f67fc0db7e869e22c81a1faac88c5c3
#
_cell.length_a   1.000
_cell.length_b   1.000
_cell.length_c   1.000
_cell.angle_alpha   90.00
_cell.angle_beta   90.00
_cell.angle_gamma   90.00
#
_symmetry.space_group_name_H-M   'P 1'
#
loop_
_entity.id
_entity.type
_entity.pdbx_description
1 polymer ?
#
loop_
_entity_poly.entity_id
_entity_poly.type
_entity_poly.pdbx_seq_one_letter_code
_entity_poly.pdbx_strand_id
1 'polypeptide(L)'
;MKGGNYMVYQWDAGLETGNATIDEQHKQLFKAINDLIETCNQGKGAEELKKSLDFLTNYTIKHFFDEEKIQQKYNYPDYENHRQLHEKFKKDVRDLSVKMIMKGASPELIGEVQSKIGDWLLTHIKVQDLKLAAHLKAHA
;
A
#
# COMPACT_ATOMS: atom_id res chain seq x y z
N MET A 1 -24.62 9.46 -2.94
CA MET A 1 -24.16 9.31 -3.21
C MET A 1 -23.50 9.14 -4.02
N LYS A 2 -23.14 9.21 -4.26
CA LYS A 2 -22.71 8.97 -4.89
C LYS A 2 -21.78 8.54 -5.10
N GLY A 3 -21.74 8.63 -5.04
CA GLY A 3 -20.73 7.98 -4.51
C GLY A 3 -19.63 7.31 -5.25
N GLY A 4 -19.68 6.95 -6.43
CA GLY A 4 -18.63 6.22 -7.13
C GLY A 4 -17.30 6.96 -7.26
N ASN A 5 -17.28 8.23 -6.89
CA ASN A 5 -16.07 9.04 -7.06
C ASN A 5 -15.34 9.33 -5.75
N TYR A 6 -15.83 8.76 -4.66
CA TYR A 6 -15.21 8.99 -3.38
C TYR A 6 -13.91 8.19 -3.25
N MET A 7 -12.80 8.87 -2.94
CA MET A 7 -11.52 8.21 -2.70
C MET A 7 -11.13 8.38 -1.24
N VAL A 8 -10.96 7.27 -0.55
CA VAL A 8 -10.59 7.27 0.87
C VAL A 8 -9.17 7.78 1.05
N TYR A 9 -8.26 7.36 0.17
CA TYR A 9 -6.85 7.74 0.25
C TYR A 9 -6.49 8.61 -0.93
N GLN A 10 -6.05 9.84 -0.65
CA GLN A 10 -5.68 10.80 -1.69
C GLN A 10 -4.22 11.18 -1.56
N TRP A 11 -3.56 11.23 -2.70
CA TRP A 11 -2.18 11.67 -2.76
C TRP A 11 -2.10 13.19 -2.59
N ASP A 12 -1.10 13.67 -1.86
CA ASP A 12 -0.83 15.10 -1.77
C ASP A 12 0.67 15.34 -1.71
N ALA A 13 1.05 16.62 -1.87
CA ALA A 13 2.46 16.99 -1.95
C ALA A 13 3.24 16.68 -0.67
N GLY A 14 2.57 16.60 0.46
CA GLY A 14 3.22 16.25 1.73
C GLY A 14 3.73 14.83 1.79
N LEU A 15 3.32 13.97 0.85
CA LEU A 15 3.74 12.58 0.80
C LEU A 15 4.89 12.33 -0.17
N GLU A 16 5.31 13.36 -0.91
CA GLU A 16 6.35 13.19 -1.91
C GLU A 16 7.72 12.94 -1.28
N THR A 17 8.41 11.93 -1.78
CA THR A 17 9.76 11.59 -1.33
C THR A 17 10.84 12.30 -2.14
N GLY A 18 10.49 12.80 -3.33
CA GLY A 18 11.45 13.35 -4.26
C GLY A 18 12.05 12.31 -5.19
N ASN A 19 11.77 11.04 -4.96
CA ASN A 19 12.17 9.96 -5.87
C ASN A 19 10.97 9.62 -6.75
N ALA A 20 11.09 9.89 -8.06
CA ALA A 20 9.96 9.75 -8.97
C ALA A 20 9.40 8.33 -9.02
N THR A 21 10.27 7.32 -8.96
CA THR A 21 9.83 5.93 -9.01
C THR A 21 9.05 5.56 -7.76
N ILE A 22 9.58 5.91 -6.57
CA ILE A 22 8.89 5.62 -5.32
C ILE A 22 7.55 6.35 -5.26
N ASP A 23 7.53 7.63 -5.64
CA ASP A 23 6.31 8.42 -5.58
C ASP A 23 5.23 7.89 -6.51
N GLU A 24 5.61 7.48 -7.73
CA GLU A 24 4.65 6.91 -8.66
C GLU A 24 4.09 5.59 -8.12
N GLN A 25 4.95 4.77 -7.52
CA GLN A 25 4.50 3.49 -6.96
C GLN A 25 3.57 3.70 -5.77
N HIS A 26 3.82 4.71 -4.93
CA HIS A 26 2.91 5.05 -3.83
C HIS A 26 1.54 5.46 -4.36
N LYS A 27 1.51 6.27 -5.43
CA LYS A 27 0.24 6.68 -6.05
C LYS A 27 -0.53 5.47 -6.55
N GLN A 28 0.16 4.51 -7.16
CA GLN A 28 -0.48 3.29 -7.66
C GLN A 28 -1.01 2.43 -6.52
N LEU A 29 -0.30 2.37 -5.40
CA LEU A 29 -0.78 1.65 -4.22
C LEU A 29 -2.05 2.29 -3.65
N PHE A 30 -2.08 3.63 -3.56
CA PHE A 30 -3.29 4.32 -3.11
C PHE A 30 -4.46 4.02 -4.04
N LYS A 31 -4.21 4.04 -5.35
CA LYS A 31 -5.25 3.71 -6.32
C LYS A 31 -5.74 2.29 -6.14
N ALA A 32 -4.82 1.34 -5.96
CA ALA A 32 -5.18 -0.07 -5.76
C ALA A 32 -6.03 -0.27 -4.51
N ILE A 33 -5.70 0.42 -3.43
CA ILE A 33 -6.47 0.32 -2.18
C ILE A 33 -7.85 0.93 -2.37
N ASN A 34 -7.92 2.09 -2.99
CA ASN A 34 -9.22 2.73 -3.28
C ASN A 34 -10.08 1.86 -4.17
N ASP A 35 -9.50 1.26 -5.20
CA ASP A 35 -10.23 0.37 -6.11
C ASP A 35 -10.75 -0.87 -5.38
N LEU A 36 -9.96 -1.42 -4.46
CA LEU A 36 -10.40 -2.57 -3.67
C LEU A 36 -11.59 -2.20 -2.79
N ILE A 37 -11.51 -1.06 -2.09
CA ILE A 37 -12.60 -0.61 -1.23
C ILE A 37 -13.86 -0.38 -2.06
N GLU A 38 -13.72 0.25 -3.23
CA GLU A 38 -14.85 0.51 -4.12
C GLU A 38 -15.48 -0.78 -4.62
N THR A 39 -14.65 -1.75 -5.00
CA THR A 39 -15.12 -3.06 -5.43
C THR A 39 -15.95 -3.73 -4.33
N CYS A 40 -15.47 -3.65 -3.09
CA CYS A 40 -16.19 -4.18 -1.93
C CYS A 40 -17.53 -3.46 -1.70
N ASN A 41 -17.49 -2.13 -1.76
CA ASN A 41 -18.68 -1.32 -1.48
C ASN A 41 -19.77 -1.48 -2.54
N GLN A 42 -19.37 -1.76 -3.79
CA GLN A 42 -20.32 -1.97 -4.85
C GLN A 42 -20.87 -3.39 -4.91
N GLY A 43 -20.39 -4.28 -4.05
CA GLY A 43 -20.86 -5.64 -4.00
C GLY A 43 -20.55 -6.43 -5.26
N LYS A 44 -19.44 -6.11 -5.92
CA LYS A 44 -19.01 -6.84 -7.10
C LYS A 44 -18.64 -8.27 -6.77
N GLY A 45 -18.79 -9.17 -7.75
CA GLY A 45 -18.61 -10.59 -7.51
C GLY A 45 -17.19 -10.99 -7.16
N ALA A 46 -17.04 -12.28 -6.81
CA ALA A 46 -15.77 -12.84 -6.35
C ALA A 46 -14.66 -12.68 -7.37
N GLU A 47 -14.96 -12.71 -8.66
CA GLU A 47 -13.95 -12.56 -9.69
C GLU A 47 -13.31 -11.17 -9.69
N GLU A 48 -14.14 -10.13 -9.60
CA GLU A 48 -13.63 -8.76 -9.54
C GLU A 48 -12.87 -8.49 -8.25
N LEU A 49 -13.37 -9.04 -7.15
CA LEU A 49 -12.69 -8.93 -5.86
C LEU A 49 -11.32 -9.56 -5.93
N LYS A 50 -11.23 -10.76 -6.51
CA LYS A 50 -9.95 -11.46 -6.65
C LYS A 50 -8.96 -10.67 -7.49
N LYS A 51 -9.43 -10.06 -8.59
CA LYS A 51 -8.56 -9.23 -9.43
C LYS A 51 -7.96 -8.06 -8.66
N SER A 52 -8.79 -7.37 -7.88
CA SER A 52 -8.32 -6.23 -7.08
C SER A 52 -7.32 -6.67 -6.02
N LEU A 53 -7.59 -7.80 -5.36
CA LEU A 53 -6.68 -8.32 -4.33
C LEU A 53 -5.35 -8.79 -4.94
N ASP A 54 -5.40 -9.46 -6.09
CA ASP A 54 -4.19 -9.92 -6.77
C ASP A 54 -3.33 -8.74 -7.21
N PHE A 55 -3.96 -7.69 -7.74
CA PHE A 55 -3.21 -6.52 -8.16
C PHE A 55 -2.53 -5.85 -6.97
N LEU A 56 -3.26 -5.65 -5.88
CA LEU A 56 -2.71 -5.03 -4.68
C LEU A 56 -1.55 -5.85 -4.12
N THR A 57 -1.73 -7.17 -4.02
CA THR A 57 -0.69 -8.07 -3.51
C THR A 57 0.57 -7.99 -4.36
N ASN A 58 0.43 -8.14 -5.67
CA ASN A 58 1.57 -8.17 -6.57
C ASN A 58 2.28 -6.84 -6.64
N TYR A 59 1.53 -5.74 -6.64
CA TYR A 59 2.13 -4.42 -6.71
C TYR A 59 2.85 -4.07 -5.40
N THR A 60 2.30 -4.50 -4.27
CA THR A 60 2.95 -4.32 -2.97
C THR A 60 4.32 -4.99 -2.95
N ILE A 61 4.38 -6.24 -3.41
CA ILE A 61 5.63 -7.00 -3.47
C ILE A 61 6.65 -6.29 -4.35
N LYS A 62 6.22 -5.85 -5.53
CA LYS A 62 7.09 -5.14 -6.47
C LYS A 62 7.63 -3.84 -5.87
N HIS A 63 6.75 -3.04 -5.29
CA HIS A 63 7.14 -1.75 -4.71
C HIS A 63 8.15 -1.91 -3.58
N PHE A 64 7.89 -2.83 -2.67
CA PHE A 64 8.80 -3.04 -1.54
C PHE A 64 10.15 -3.58 -2.00
N PHE A 65 10.14 -4.46 -3.00
CA PHE A 65 11.37 -4.98 -3.58
C PHE A 65 12.21 -3.83 -4.17
N ASP A 66 11.58 -2.99 -4.98
CA ASP A 66 12.27 -1.87 -5.62
C ASP A 66 12.82 -0.88 -4.58
N GLU A 67 12.01 -0.57 -3.56
CA GLU A 67 12.43 0.36 -2.52
C GLU A 67 13.58 -0.20 -1.68
N GLU A 68 13.52 -1.49 -1.36
CA GLU A 68 14.58 -2.14 -0.59
C GLU A 68 15.89 -2.18 -1.37
N LYS A 69 15.83 -2.33 -2.70
CA LYS A 69 17.03 -2.25 -3.52
C LYS A 69 17.67 -0.86 -3.48
N ILE A 70 16.83 0.17 -3.49
CA ILE A 70 17.33 1.54 -3.36
C ILE A 70 18.00 1.74 -2.00
N GLN A 71 17.39 1.22 -0.94
CA GLN A 71 17.95 1.33 0.40
C GLN A 71 19.32 0.65 0.50
N GLN A 72 19.45 -0.53 -0.09
CA GLN A 72 20.71 -1.25 -0.09
C GLN A 72 21.78 -0.52 -0.90
N LYS A 73 21.39 0.03 -2.03
CA LYS A 73 22.32 0.78 -2.90
C LYS A 73 22.92 1.98 -2.18
N TYR A 74 22.14 2.64 -1.34
CA TYR A 74 22.60 3.85 -0.64
C TYR A 74 22.94 3.59 0.83
N ASN A 75 23.10 2.32 1.20
CA ASN A 75 23.50 1.93 2.57
C ASN A 75 22.63 2.55 3.65
N TYR A 76 21.30 2.47 3.46
CA TYR A 76 20.35 3.07 4.40
C TYR A 76 20.47 2.38 5.76
N PRO A 77 20.80 3.14 6.83
CA PRO A 77 21.07 2.52 8.15
C PRO A 77 19.89 1.77 8.75
N ASP A 78 18.66 2.21 8.46
CA ASP A 78 17.46 1.61 9.01
C ASP A 78 16.85 0.54 8.10
N TYR A 79 17.63 0.05 7.14
CA TYR A 79 17.16 -0.92 6.14
C TYR A 79 16.50 -2.15 6.77
N GLU A 80 17.16 -2.77 7.74
CA GLU A 80 16.65 -4.03 8.30
C GLU A 80 15.31 -3.82 9.01
N ASN A 81 15.19 -2.75 9.79
CA ASN A 81 13.91 -2.42 10.43
C ASN A 81 12.83 -2.12 9.40
N HIS A 82 13.18 -1.35 8.37
CA HIS A 82 12.24 -0.99 7.30
C HIS A 82 11.77 -2.24 6.56
N ARG A 83 12.70 -3.15 6.27
CA ARG A 83 12.38 -4.42 5.60
C ARG A 83 11.40 -5.26 6.43
N GLN A 84 11.61 -5.32 7.76
CA GLN A 84 10.70 -6.08 8.63
C GLN A 84 9.29 -5.49 8.62
N LEU A 85 9.17 -4.17 8.57
CA LEU A 85 7.86 -3.52 8.45
C LEU A 85 7.18 -3.91 7.13
N HIS A 86 7.95 -3.98 6.05
CA HIS A 86 7.43 -4.44 4.75
C HIS A 86 6.95 -5.88 4.82
N GLU A 87 7.70 -6.76 5.47
CA GLU A 87 7.33 -8.18 5.58
C GLU A 87 6.02 -8.34 6.34
N LYS A 88 5.85 -7.57 7.42
CA LYS A 88 4.60 -7.63 8.18
C LYS A 88 3.41 -7.15 7.35
N PHE A 89 3.59 -6.08 6.60
CA PHE A 89 2.52 -5.56 5.75
C PHE A 89 2.14 -6.57 4.66
N LYS A 90 3.13 -7.19 4.03
CA LYS A 90 2.85 -8.21 3.00
C LYS A 90 2.06 -9.37 3.59
N LYS A 91 2.40 -9.77 4.82
CA LYS A 91 1.66 -10.83 5.50
C LYS A 91 0.22 -10.40 5.77
N ASP A 92 0.01 -9.18 6.24
CA ASP A 92 -1.34 -8.69 6.52
C ASP A 92 -2.20 -8.61 5.25
N VAL A 93 -1.62 -8.16 4.13
CA VAL A 93 -2.32 -8.14 2.85
C VAL A 93 -2.71 -9.56 2.43
N ARG A 94 -1.78 -10.51 2.55
CA ARG A 94 -2.05 -11.89 2.19
C ARG A 94 -3.15 -12.49 3.06
N ASP A 95 -3.08 -12.28 4.37
CA ASP A 95 -4.07 -12.85 5.30
C ASP A 95 -5.47 -12.28 5.03
N LEU A 96 -5.57 -10.98 4.78
CA LEU A 96 -6.85 -10.36 4.45
C LEU A 96 -7.38 -10.84 3.09
N SER A 97 -6.48 -11.03 2.12
CA SER A 97 -6.87 -11.55 0.80
C SER A 97 -7.52 -12.92 0.93
N VAL A 98 -6.91 -13.81 1.71
CA VAL A 98 -7.46 -15.15 1.93
C VAL A 98 -8.84 -15.07 2.59
N LYS A 99 -8.97 -14.24 3.63
CA LYS A 99 -10.27 -14.08 4.30
C LYS A 99 -11.36 -13.58 3.36
N MET A 100 -11.03 -12.60 2.53
CA MET A 100 -12.02 -12.03 1.61
C MET A 100 -12.41 -12.99 0.49
N ILE A 101 -11.45 -13.76 0.00
CA ILE A 101 -11.74 -14.77 -1.03
C ILE A 101 -12.64 -15.86 -0.46
N MET A 102 -12.40 -16.29 0.77
CA MET A 102 -13.17 -17.37 1.38
C MET A 102 -14.53 -16.94 1.91
N LYS A 103 -14.62 -15.72 2.43
CA LYS A 103 -15.83 -15.26 3.12
C LYS A 103 -16.57 -14.14 2.40
N GLY A 104 -15.98 -13.59 1.34
CA GLY A 104 -16.53 -12.42 0.67
C GLY A 104 -16.23 -11.13 1.43
N ALA A 105 -16.56 -10.01 0.79
CA ALA A 105 -16.37 -8.70 1.40
C ALA A 105 -17.49 -8.43 2.40
N SER A 106 -17.13 -8.17 3.63
CA SER A 106 -18.07 -7.79 4.67
C SER A 106 -17.69 -6.40 5.19
N PRO A 107 -18.63 -5.67 5.84
CA PRO A 107 -18.25 -4.38 6.45
C PRO A 107 -17.08 -4.51 7.40
N GLU A 108 -17.00 -5.61 8.14
CA GLU A 108 -15.88 -5.86 9.05
C GLU A 108 -14.56 -5.99 8.30
N LEU A 109 -14.54 -6.78 7.22
CA LEU A 109 -13.32 -6.96 6.44
C LEU A 109 -12.92 -5.69 5.69
N ILE A 110 -13.89 -4.92 5.21
CA ILE A 110 -13.62 -3.62 4.60
C ILE A 110 -12.94 -2.71 5.63
N GLY A 111 -13.41 -2.71 6.87
CA GLY A 111 -12.79 -1.95 7.95
C GLY A 111 -11.35 -2.39 8.21
N GLU A 112 -11.06 -3.69 8.13
CA GLU A 112 -9.71 -4.18 8.30
C GLU A 112 -8.80 -3.74 7.14
N VAL A 113 -9.33 -3.69 5.91
CA VAL A 113 -8.56 -3.15 4.78
C VAL A 113 -8.17 -1.70 5.05
N GLN A 114 -9.14 -0.90 5.53
CA GLN A 114 -8.85 0.49 5.82
C GLN A 114 -7.81 0.66 6.92
N SER A 115 -7.94 -0.07 8.02
CA SER A 115 -7.03 0.13 9.14
C SER A 115 -5.68 -0.54 8.95
N LYS A 116 -5.66 -1.79 8.48
CA LYS A 116 -4.42 -2.57 8.40
C LYS A 116 -3.65 -2.35 7.11
N ILE A 117 -4.30 -1.89 6.07
CA ILE A 117 -3.65 -1.66 4.78
C ILE A 117 -3.55 -0.18 4.47
N GLY A 118 -4.70 0.51 4.33
CA GLY A 118 -4.70 1.91 3.93
C GLY A 118 -4.07 2.85 4.95
N ASP A 119 -4.56 2.82 6.19
CA ASP A 119 -4.04 3.69 7.23
C ASP A 119 -2.59 3.36 7.57
N TRP A 120 -2.27 2.07 7.57
CA TRP A 120 -0.90 1.64 7.81
C TRP A 120 0.05 2.19 6.74
N LEU A 121 -0.34 2.08 5.47
CA LEU A 121 0.50 2.55 4.37
C LEU A 121 0.70 4.06 4.45
N LEU A 122 -0.36 4.81 4.73
CA LEU A 122 -0.27 6.26 4.87
C LEU A 122 0.71 6.65 5.96
N THR A 123 0.61 6.02 7.13
CA THR A 123 1.53 6.27 8.24
C THR A 123 2.96 5.85 7.89
N HIS A 124 3.11 4.69 7.23
CA HIS A 124 4.42 4.19 6.82
C HIS A 124 5.13 5.17 5.88
N ILE A 125 4.40 5.72 4.91
CA ILE A 125 4.97 6.71 4.01
C ILE A 125 5.42 7.95 4.79
N LYS A 126 4.55 8.47 5.64
CA LYS A 126 4.84 9.71 6.40
C LYS A 126 6.02 9.55 7.36
N VAL A 127 6.17 8.40 7.96
CA VAL A 127 7.20 8.19 8.98
C VAL A 127 8.44 7.54 8.38
N GLN A 128 8.27 6.39 7.71
CA GLN A 128 9.41 5.59 7.27
C GLN A 128 9.96 6.01 5.90
N ASP A 129 9.07 6.25 4.94
CA ASP A 129 9.53 6.55 3.58
C ASP A 129 10.07 7.97 3.46
N LEU A 130 9.49 8.92 4.18
CA LEU A 130 10.04 10.28 4.19
C LEU A 130 11.39 10.31 4.93
N LYS A 131 11.58 9.45 5.92
CA LYS A 131 12.88 9.30 6.57
C LYS A 131 13.92 8.75 5.59
N LEU A 132 13.52 7.76 4.79
CA LEU A 132 14.38 7.25 3.73
C LEU A 132 14.69 8.34 2.71
N ALA A 133 13.69 9.13 2.33
CA ALA A 133 13.87 10.22 1.38
C ALA A 133 14.94 11.22 1.86
N ALA A 134 14.94 11.55 3.15
CA ALA A 134 15.93 12.44 3.72
C ALA A 134 17.34 11.86 3.60
N HIS A 135 17.49 10.55 3.83
CA HIS A 135 18.76 9.87 3.68
C HIS A 135 19.24 9.91 2.22
N LEU A 136 18.35 9.61 1.28
CA LEU A 136 18.69 9.62 -0.14
C LEU A 136 19.13 11.01 -0.60
N LYS A 137 18.44 12.05 -0.13
CA LYS A 137 18.79 13.43 -0.49
C LYS A 137 20.17 13.81 0.05
N ALA A 138 20.49 13.37 1.25
CA ALA A 138 21.78 13.69 1.88
C ALA A 138 22.96 12.95 1.25
N HIS A 139 22.68 11.83 0.54
CA HIS A 139 23.72 10.96 -0.02
C HIS A 139 23.66 10.87 -1.55
N ALA A 140 22.91 11.76 -2.16
CA ALA A 140 22.75 11.76 -3.62
C ALA A 140 24.03 12.24 -4.32
#